data_4d6205d5096641c4444b80bc35a8aa1e
#
_entry.id   4d6205d5096641c4444b80bc35a8aa1e
#
_cell.length_a   1.000
_cell.length_b   1.000
_cell.length_c   1.000
_cell.angle_alpha   90.00
_cell.angle_beta   90.00
_cell.angle_gamma   90.00
#
_symmetry.space_group_name_H-M   'P 1'
#
loop_
_entity.id
_entity.type
_entity.pdbx_description
1 polymer ?
#
loop_
_entity_poly.entity_id
_entity_poly.type
_entity_poly.pdbx_seq_one_letter_code
_entity_poly.pdbx_strand_id
1 'polypeptide(L)'
;TDAREIYEEGIRVPPLKIFKNDELQSDVLNLILHNSRMPTWNRSDFNALVAAMRTAEKRVIEMAERFGDDEYYSALDELLARNKRAMARLIKDTVPTKKQHFEDYICDDGLGMGPYRIKCSMWRDKDKVIFDFDGTDPQSISSINFYLNEEMFKMFCGVYMIMVFDPQIMFNDGFYDLMEVRIPEGTLLKPREPAALSCRTHALGRIFDVLGGLLGQGDPDFLAGAGFSDSPHFMYSGYDKNGEWYQLYSIGFGGIPGKPSGDGPDGHSL
;
A
#
# COMPACT_ATOMS: atom_id res chain seq x y z
N THR A 1 -10.74 9.82 11.25
CA THR A 1 -10.39 10.41 12.56
C THR A 1 -10.26 11.92 12.41
N ASP A 2 -10.46 12.64 13.50
CA ASP A 2 -10.38 14.11 13.54
C ASP A 2 -8.94 14.59 13.78
N ALA A 3 -7.97 13.68 13.76
CA ALA A 3 -6.57 13.99 13.99
C ALA A 3 -6.04 14.99 12.94
N ARG A 4 -5.33 16.00 13.40
CA ARG A 4 -4.69 17.02 12.58
C ARG A 4 -3.18 16.86 12.51
N GLU A 5 -2.63 16.17 13.49
CA GLU A 5 -1.22 15.88 13.60
C GLU A 5 -0.98 14.41 13.93
N ILE A 6 0.14 13.87 13.45
CA ILE A 6 0.53 12.48 13.69
C ILE A 6 0.67 12.14 15.19
N TYR A 7 0.89 13.14 16.05
CA TYR A 7 0.96 12.97 17.52
C TYR A 7 -0.39 12.63 18.16
N GLU A 8 -1.49 12.94 17.49
CA GLU A 8 -2.85 12.63 17.94
C GLU A 8 -3.26 11.19 17.55
N GLU A 9 -2.50 10.54 16.67
CA GLU A 9 -2.83 9.22 16.11
C GLU A 9 -2.26 8.04 16.92
N GLY A 10 -1.46 8.31 17.95
CA GLY A 10 -0.89 7.31 18.83
C GLY A 10 0.58 7.57 19.17
N ILE A 11 1.21 6.59 19.82
CA ILE A 11 2.61 6.71 20.20
C ILE A 11 3.52 6.53 18.97
N ARG A 12 4.55 7.35 18.89
CA ARG A 12 5.60 7.23 17.89
C ARG A 12 6.77 6.45 18.48
N VAL A 13 6.93 5.21 18.05
CA VAL A 13 8.03 4.35 18.50
C VAL A 13 9.16 4.42 17.46
N PRO A 14 10.36 4.89 17.84
CA PRO A 14 11.51 4.84 16.94
C PRO A 14 11.93 3.39 16.70
N PRO A 15 12.83 3.11 15.72
CA PRO A 15 13.36 1.78 15.51
C PRO A 15 14.07 1.25 16.77
N LEU A 16 13.40 0.40 17.52
CA LEU A 16 13.90 -0.24 18.74
C LEU A 16 13.98 -1.75 18.55
N LYS A 17 15.02 -2.35 19.09
CA LYS A 17 15.13 -3.81 19.11
C LYS A 17 14.24 -4.37 20.22
N ILE A 18 13.19 -5.11 19.85
CA ILE A 18 12.33 -5.82 20.80
C ILE A 18 13.00 -7.14 21.23
N PHE A 19 13.82 -7.73 20.38
CA PHE A 19 14.72 -8.84 20.72
C PHE A 19 16.18 -8.43 20.53
N LYS A 20 17.03 -8.85 21.47
CA LYS A 20 18.48 -8.66 21.39
C LYS A 20 19.15 -9.96 21.80
N ASN A 21 19.91 -10.60 20.88
CA ASN A 21 20.50 -11.91 21.09
C ASN A 21 19.48 -12.96 21.54
N ASP A 22 18.33 -13.01 20.86
CA ASP A 22 17.16 -13.85 21.17
C ASP A 22 16.47 -13.61 22.51
N GLU A 23 16.91 -12.63 23.28
CA GLU A 23 16.28 -12.23 24.53
C GLU A 23 15.28 -11.08 24.31
N LEU A 24 14.06 -11.30 24.80
CA LEU A 24 12.99 -10.28 24.76
C LEU A 24 13.35 -9.10 25.64
N GLN A 25 13.33 -7.89 25.08
CA GLN A 25 13.47 -6.63 25.79
C GLN A 25 12.09 -6.24 26.36
N SER A 26 11.78 -6.78 27.54
CA SER A 26 10.45 -6.66 28.17
C SER A 26 10.02 -5.21 28.39
N ASP A 27 10.95 -4.31 28.69
CA ASP A 27 10.66 -2.91 28.94
C ASP A 27 10.15 -2.21 27.66
N VAL A 28 10.75 -2.54 26.52
CA VAL A 28 10.34 -2.00 25.19
C VAL A 28 8.93 -2.49 24.85
N LEU A 29 8.68 -3.79 25.00
CA LEU A 29 7.35 -4.35 24.74
C LEU A 29 6.31 -3.78 25.70
N ASN A 30 6.62 -3.68 27.00
CA ASN A 30 5.71 -3.14 28.01
C ASN A 30 5.41 -1.66 27.75
N LEU A 31 6.37 -0.86 27.29
CA LEU A 31 6.11 0.52 26.89
C LEU A 31 5.02 0.60 25.80
N ILE A 32 5.12 -0.24 24.79
CA ILE A 32 4.13 -0.29 23.69
C ILE A 32 2.76 -0.73 24.22
N LEU A 33 2.74 -1.83 24.97
CA LEU A 33 1.49 -2.41 25.49
C LEU A 33 0.77 -1.50 26.49
N HIS A 34 1.53 -0.76 27.32
CA HIS A 34 0.96 0.14 28.32
C HIS A 34 0.25 1.35 27.71
N ASN A 35 0.57 1.68 26.47
CA ASN A 35 -0.09 2.74 25.71
C ASN A 35 -1.29 2.24 24.89
N SER A 36 -1.74 1.02 25.11
CA SER A 36 -2.92 0.44 24.47
C SER A 36 -4.04 0.18 25.49
N ARG A 37 -5.29 0.36 25.06
CA ARG A 37 -6.46 -0.07 25.83
C ARG A 37 -6.68 -1.59 25.82
N MET A 38 -5.99 -2.30 24.90
CA MET A 38 -6.12 -3.74 24.70
C MET A 38 -4.76 -4.45 24.82
N PRO A 39 -4.05 -4.32 25.94
CA PRO A 39 -2.66 -4.80 26.08
C PRO A 39 -2.55 -6.32 25.91
N THR A 40 -3.56 -7.09 26.37
CA THR A 40 -3.59 -8.55 26.25
C THR A 40 -3.72 -9.00 24.80
N TRP A 41 -4.60 -8.37 24.02
CA TRP A 41 -4.79 -8.68 22.61
C TRP A 41 -3.55 -8.32 21.81
N ASN A 42 -3.03 -7.10 22.01
CA ASN A 42 -1.83 -6.65 21.32
C ASN A 42 -0.61 -7.53 21.64
N ARG A 43 -0.50 -8.05 22.87
CA ARG A 43 0.53 -9.04 23.23
C ARG A 43 0.34 -10.34 22.46
N SER A 44 -0.90 -10.80 22.31
CA SER A 44 -1.23 -12.00 21.56
C SER A 44 -0.84 -11.87 20.08
N ASP A 45 -1.21 -10.73 19.46
CA ASP A 45 -0.86 -10.42 18.08
C ASP A 45 0.65 -10.29 17.90
N PHE A 46 1.33 -9.62 18.82
CA PHE A 46 2.79 -9.54 18.82
C PHE A 46 3.45 -10.93 18.86
N ASN A 47 2.98 -11.82 19.74
CA ASN A 47 3.49 -13.19 19.82
C ASN A 47 3.25 -13.97 18.52
N ALA A 48 2.10 -13.78 17.88
CA ALA A 48 1.79 -14.38 16.58
C ALA A 48 2.75 -13.89 15.48
N LEU A 49 3.03 -12.59 15.43
CA LEU A 49 4.00 -12.02 14.50
C LEU A 49 5.41 -12.59 14.72
N VAL A 50 5.86 -12.69 15.97
CA VAL A 50 7.16 -13.29 16.31
C VAL A 50 7.21 -14.77 15.89
N ALA A 51 6.15 -15.54 16.16
CA ALA A 51 6.07 -16.95 15.75
C ALA A 51 6.12 -17.11 14.23
N ALA A 52 5.45 -16.22 13.49
CA ALA A 52 5.48 -16.22 12.03
C ALA A 52 6.90 -15.94 11.49
N MET A 53 7.58 -14.92 12.04
CA MET A 53 8.96 -14.57 11.63
C MET A 53 9.95 -15.72 11.93
N ARG A 54 9.86 -16.35 13.10
CA ARG A 54 10.71 -17.50 13.45
C ARG A 54 10.44 -18.72 12.57
N THR A 55 9.19 -18.92 12.17
CA THR A 55 8.83 -19.97 11.23
C THR A 55 9.41 -19.69 9.84
N ALA A 56 9.32 -18.44 9.37
CA ALA A 56 9.89 -18.03 8.10
C ALA A 56 11.43 -18.19 8.09
N GLU A 57 12.11 -17.71 9.14
CA GLU A 57 13.57 -17.88 9.31
C GLU A 57 13.97 -19.36 9.18
N LYS A 58 13.30 -20.24 9.95
CA LYS A 58 13.55 -21.69 9.89
C LYS A 58 13.38 -22.24 8.47
N ARG A 59 12.32 -21.84 7.75
CA ARG A 59 12.06 -22.31 6.37
C ARG A 59 13.09 -21.81 5.38
N VAL A 60 13.58 -20.59 5.53
CA VAL A 60 14.67 -20.05 4.70
C VAL A 60 15.95 -20.84 4.92
N ILE A 61 16.33 -21.12 6.19
CA ILE A 61 17.51 -21.91 6.52
C ILE A 61 17.38 -23.33 5.95
N GLU A 62 16.25 -24.03 6.17
CA GLU A 62 15.99 -25.37 5.63
C GLU A 62 16.12 -25.40 4.09
N MET A 63 15.72 -24.33 3.41
CA MET A 63 15.81 -24.21 1.95
C MET A 63 17.27 -24.04 1.51
N ALA A 64 18.02 -23.16 2.18
CA ALA A 64 19.45 -22.98 1.91
C ALA A 64 20.26 -24.25 2.19
N GLU A 65 20.00 -24.95 3.29
CA GLU A 65 20.63 -26.22 3.61
C GLU A 65 20.30 -27.33 2.58
N ARG A 66 19.06 -27.35 2.08
CA ARG A 66 18.61 -28.38 1.11
C ARG A 66 19.26 -28.21 -0.27
N PHE A 67 19.45 -27.00 -0.73
CA PHE A 67 19.93 -26.73 -2.09
C PHE A 67 21.40 -26.29 -2.13
N GLY A 68 21.96 -25.87 -1.00
CA GLY A 68 23.25 -25.19 -0.90
C GLY A 68 23.09 -23.66 -1.04
N ASP A 69 23.95 -22.91 -0.36
CA ASP A 69 23.89 -21.45 -0.33
C ASP A 69 24.05 -20.84 -1.72
N ASP A 70 25.00 -21.33 -2.52
CA ASP A 70 25.29 -20.80 -3.86
C ASP A 70 24.07 -20.95 -4.79
N GLU A 71 23.46 -22.13 -4.82
CA GLU A 71 22.24 -22.38 -5.60
C GLU A 71 21.07 -21.55 -5.08
N TYR A 72 20.94 -21.41 -3.75
CA TYR A 72 19.86 -20.62 -3.15
C TYR A 72 19.95 -19.15 -3.58
N TYR A 73 21.12 -18.51 -3.43
CA TYR A 73 21.30 -17.13 -3.84
C TYR A 73 21.21 -16.93 -5.34
N SER A 74 21.79 -17.86 -6.14
CA SER A 74 21.67 -17.83 -7.60
C SER A 74 20.21 -17.91 -8.07
N ALA A 75 19.38 -18.72 -7.39
CA ALA A 75 17.95 -18.81 -7.69
C ALA A 75 17.21 -17.51 -7.35
N LEU A 76 17.53 -16.82 -6.25
CA LEU A 76 16.96 -15.53 -5.93
C LEU A 76 17.29 -14.48 -7.00
N ASP A 77 18.55 -14.42 -7.41
CA ASP A 77 18.99 -13.48 -8.48
C ASP A 77 18.27 -13.76 -9.80
N GLU A 78 18.10 -15.03 -10.18
CA GLU A 78 17.38 -15.40 -11.40
C GLU A 78 15.88 -15.08 -11.30
N LEU A 79 15.25 -15.24 -10.12
CA LEU A 79 13.85 -14.84 -9.91
C LEU A 79 13.66 -13.33 -10.11
N LEU A 80 14.56 -12.50 -9.56
CA LEU A 80 14.54 -11.05 -9.77
C LEU A 80 14.75 -10.70 -11.25
N ALA A 81 15.76 -11.31 -11.88
CA ALA A 81 16.07 -11.07 -13.28
C ALA A 81 14.92 -11.53 -14.21
N ARG A 82 14.27 -12.66 -13.91
CA ARG A 82 13.12 -13.17 -14.67
C ARG A 82 11.93 -12.23 -14.58
N ASN A 83 11.61 -11.73 -13.38
CA ASN A 83 10.56 -10.75 -13.19
C ASN A 83 10.88 -9.46 -13.99
N LYS A 84 12.10 -8.94 -13.88
CA LYS A 84 12.53 -7.75 -14.60
C LYS A 84 12.33 -7.90 -16.11
N ARG A 85 12.73 -9.03 -16.68
CA ARG A 85 12.55 -9.29 -18.13
C ARG A 85 11.08 -9.35 -18.53
N ALA A 86 10.24 -9.96 -17.69
CA ALA A 86 8.80 -10.06 -17.94
C ALA A 86 8.13 -8.68 -17.86
N MET A 87 8.40 -7.92 -16.79
CA MET A 87 7.87 -6.58 -16.59
C MET A 87 8.36 -5.59 -17.65
N ALA A 88 9.60 -5.70 -18.13
CA ALA A 88 10.10 -4.86 -19.22
C ALA A 88 9.29 -5.05 -20.51
N ARG A 89 8.88 -6.27 -20.82
CA ARG A 89 8.00 -6.55 -21.96
C ARG A 89 6.61 -5.98 -21.72
N LEU A 90 6.03 -6.25 -20.55
CA LEU A 90 4.70 -5.76 -20.19
C LEU A 90 4.64 -4.22 -20.28
N ILE A 91 5.61 -3.52 -19.68
CA ILE A 91 5.71 -2.05 -19.76
C ILE A 91 5.82 -1.58 -21.21
N LYS A 92 6.62 -2.25 -22.03
CA LYS A 92 6.78 -1.90 -23.45
C LYS A 92 5.48 -2.02 -24.23
N ASP A 93 4.69 -3.04 -23.92
CA ASP A 93 3.47 -3.38 -24.66
C ASP A 93 2.27 -2.53 -24.15
N THR A 94 2.24 -2.14 -22.89
CA THR A 94 1.09 -1.46 -22.26
C THR A 94 1.28 0.04 -22.06
N VAL A 95 2.52 0.51 -21.84
CA VAL A 95 2.79 1.91 -21.51
C VAL A 95 3.24 2.70 -22.74
N PRO A 96 2.49 3.72 -23.18
CA PRO A 96 2.84 4.52 -24.35
C PRO A 96 4.03 5.45 -24.10
N THR A 97 4.72 5.85 -25.17
CA THR A 97 5.77 6.88 -25.12
C THR A 97 5.20 8.29 -25.01
N LYS A 98 3.95 8.50 -25.44
CA LYS A 98 3.25 9.78 -25.30
C LYS A 98 2.83 9.97 -23.85
N LYS A 99 3.15 11.12 -23.28
CA LYS A 99 2.72 11.49 -21.92
C LYS A 99 1.20 11.53 -21.86
N GLN A 100 0.64 10.71 -20.98
CA GLN A 100 -0.77 10.68 -20.61
C GLN A 100 -0.93 11.20 -19.18
N HIS A 101 -2.11 11.62 -18.82
CA HIS A 101 -2.43 12.02 -17.45
C HIS A 101 -3.84 11.59 -17.09
N PHE A 102 -4.03 11.35 -15.80
CA PHE A 102 -5.32 11.08 -15.20
C PHE A 102 -5.38 11.69 -13.81
N GLU A 103 -6.57 12.01 -13.33
CA GLU A 103 -6.78 12.59 -12.01
C GLU A 103 -8.08 12.08 -11.42
N ASP A 104 -8.09 11.97 -10.09
CA ASP A 104 -9.25 11.61 -9.30
C ASP A 104 -9.26 12.42 -7.99
N TYR A 105 -10.36 12.39 -7.26
CA TYR A 105 -10.60 13.28 -6.15
C TYR A 105 -11.05 12.57 -4.89
N ILE A 106 -10.54 13.02 -3.74
CA ILE A 106 -11.15 12.77 -2.43
C ILE A 106 -12.12 13.93 -2.19
N CYS A 107 -13.40 13.63 -2.06
CA CYS A 107 -14.46 14.66 -2.06
C CYS A 107 -14.40 15.59 -0.86
N ASP A 108 -14.06 15.04 0.33
CA ASP A 108 -14.07 15.77 1.60
C ASP A 108 -13.03 15.18 2.56
N ASP A 109 -12.46 16.02 3.41
CA ASP A 109 -11.46 15.60 4.39
C ASP A 109 -12.02 15.30 5.80
N GLY A 110 -13.35 15.28 5.93
CA GLY A 110 -14.02 15.09 7.21
C GLY A 110 -14.09 16.34 8.09
N LEU A 111 -13.44 17.43 7.67
CA LEU A 111 -13.47 18.73 8.33
C LEU A 111 -14.16 19.82 7.49
N GLY A 112 -14.78 19.42 6.38
CA GLY A 112 -15.53 20.29 5.48
C GLY A 112 -14.68 21.00 4.42
N MET A 113 -13.46 20.51 4.18
CA MET A 113 -12.60 20.98 3.11
C MET A 113 -12.47 19.93 2.01
N GLY A 114 -12.41 20.38 0.78
CA GLY A 114 -12.30 19.54 -0.41
C GLY A 114 -12.94 20.17 -1.65
N PRO A 115 -12.98 19.45 -2.78
CA PRO A 115 -12.32 18.18 -3.03
C PRO A 115 -10.78 18.32 -3.11
N TYR A 116 -10.07 17.22 -2.82
CA TYR A 116 -8.61 17.12 -2.96
C TYR A 116 -8.26 16.28 -4.17
N ARG A 117 -7.49 16.83 -5.09
CA ARG A 117 -7.09 16.19 -6.33
C ARG A 117 -5.83 15.35 -6.15
N ILE A 118 -5.85 14.13 -6.66
CA ILE A 118 -4.68 13.31 -6.93
C ILE A 118 -4.51 13.21 -8.44
N LYS A 119 -3.39 13.68 -8.94
CA LYS A 119 -3.06 13.67 -10.37
C LYS A 119 -1.77 12.91 -10.62
N CYS A 120 -1.76 12.09 -11.66
CA CYS A 120 -0.56 11.43 -12.12
C CYS A 120 -0.42 11.57 -13.64
N SER A 121 0.80 11.78 -14.09
CA SER A 121 1.18 11.65 -15.50
C SER A 121 2.06 10.42 -15.68
N MET A 122 1.87 9.69 -16.76
CA MET A 122 2.62 8.48 -17.09
C MET A 122 3.11 8.51 -18.52
N TRP A 123 4.34 8.09 -18.73
CA TRP A 123 4.91 7.87 -20.08
C TRP A 123 6.10 6.93 -20.00
N ARG A 124 6.42 6.29 -21.11
CA ARG A 124 7.62 5.50 -21.25
C ARG A 124 8.73 6.30 -21.93
N ASP A 125 9.91 6.35 -21.29
CA ASP A 125 11.14 6.86 -21.89
C ASP A 125 12.14 5.69 -22.01
N LYS A 126 12.40 5.26 -23.26
CA LYS A 126 13.19 4.05 -23.56
C LYS A 126 12.61 2.82 -22.85
N ASP A 127 13.36 2.27 -21.91
CA ASP A 127 12.99 1.05 -21.17
C ASP A 127 12.40 1.34 -19.78
N LYS A 128 12.22 2.63 -19.42
CA LYS A 128 11.66 3.05 -18.15
C LYS A 128 10.28 3.65 -18.30
N VAL A 129 9.41 3.36 -17.36
CA VAL A 129 8.17 4.11 -17.16
C VAL A 129 8.38 5.19 -16.12
N ILE A 130 7.86 6.38 -16.40
CA ILE A 130 7.93 7.53 -15.50
C ILE A 130 6.51 7.85 -15.03
N PHE A 131 6.35 7.92 -13.72
CA PHE A 131 5.15 8.40 -13.04
C PHE A 131 5.46 9.72 -12.35
N ASP A 132 4.67 10.73 -12.65
CA ASP A 132 4.87 12.09 -12.14
C ASP A 132 3.57 12.61 -11.55
N PHE A 133 3.56 12.81 -10.22
CA PHE A 133 2.42 13.27 -9.45
C PHE A 133 2.35 14.81 -9.34
N ASP A 134 3.07 15.52 -10.21
CA ASP A 134 2.96 16.98 -10.28
C ASP A 134 1.54 17.41 -10.60
N GLY A 135 1.04 18.39 -9.82
CA GLY A 135 -0.34 18.86 -9.85
C GLY A 135 -1.29 18.13 -8.89
N THR A 136 -0.81 17.20 -8.06
CA THR A 136 -1.54 16.74 -6.86
C THR A 136 -1.67 17.88 -5.86
N ASP A 137 -2.83 18.01 -5.23
CA ASP A 137 -3.11 19.10 -4.30
C ASP A 137 -2.20 19.08 -3.06
N PRO A 138 -2.03 20.21 -2.37
CA PRO A 138 -1.30 20.30 -1.11
C PRO A 138 -1.87 19.36 -0.05
N GLN A 139 -1.02 19.02 0.94
CA GLN A 139 -1.45 18.22 2.09
C GLN A 139 -2.64 18.84 2.81
N SER A 140 -3.56 17.99 3.28
CA SER A 140 -4.68 18.37 4.12
C SER A 140 -4.26 18.62 5.55
N ILE A 141 -5.03 19.46 6.26
CA ILE A 141 -4.94 19.62 7.72
C ILE A 141 -5.56 18.43 8.47
N SER A 142 -6.24 17.51 7.77
CA SER A 142 -6.86 16.32 8.32
C SER A 142 -6.02 15.06 8.06
N SER A 143 -6.50 13.92 8.51
CA SER A 143 -5.79 12.65 8.46
C SER A 143 -5.83 11.89 7.13
N ILE A 144 -6.34 12.49 6.05
CA ILE A 144 -6.44 11.86 4.72
C ILE A 144 -5.12 11.85 3.94
N ASN A 145 -4.07 12.45 4.47
CA ASN A 145 -2.76 12.43 3.82
C ASN A 145 -2.18 11.01 3.75
N PHE A 146 -1.38 10.78 2.73
CA PHE A 146 -0.70 9.50 2.54
C PHE A 146 0.79 9.72 2.32
N TYR A 147 1.63 9.24 3.23
CA TYR A 147 3.07 9.25 3.00
C TYR A 147 3.44 8.10 2.06
N LEU A 148 3.28 8.35 0.77
CA LEU A 148 3.62 7.43 -0.30
C LEU A 148 5.11 7.57 -0.62
N ASN A 149 5.89 6.53 -0.37
CA ASN A 149 7.25 6.49 -0.88
C ASN A 149 7.29 5.85 -2.29
N GLU A 150 8.38 6.08 -3.00
CA GLU A 150 8.54 5.66 -4.39
C GLU A 150 8.50 4.14 -4.56
N GLU A 151 9.12 3.39 -3.64
CA GLU A 151 9.13 1.92 -3.70
C GLU A 151 7.75 1.32 -3.41
N MET A 152 7.03 1.89 -2.46
CA MET A 152 5.64 1.49 -2.19
C MET A 152 4.75 1.71 -3.40
N PHE A 153 4.90 2.84 -4.10
CA PHE A 153 4.16 3.07 -5.34
C PHE A 153 4.53 2.06 -6.43
N LYS A 154 5.82 1.76 -6.61
CA LYS A 154 6.28 0.74 -7.58
C LYS A 154 5.67 -0.62 -7.26
N MET A 155 5.62 -1.00 -5.99
CA MET A 155 4.96 -2.22 -5.55
C MET A 155 3.48 -2.24 -5.95
N PHE A 156 2.71 -1.22 -5.62
CA PHE A 156 1.29 -1.13 -5.97
C PHE A 156 1.07 -1.17 -7.47
N CYS A 157 1.85 -0.40 -8.23
CA CYS A 157 1.77 -0.38 -9.69
C CYS A 157 2.10 -1.74 -10.29
N GLY A 158 3.14 -2.40 -9.79
CA GLY A 158 3.54 -3.73 -10.26
C GLY A 158 2.48 -4.79 -9.97
N VAL A 159 1.91 -4.81 -8.76
CA VAL A 159 0.80 -5.70 -8.42
C VAL A 159 -0.37 -5.46 -9.36
N TYR A 160 -0.78 -4.21 -9.54
CA TYR A 160 -1.88 -3.85 -10.42
C TYR A 160 -1.63 -4.31 -11.87
N MET A 161 -0.47 -3.99 -12.43
CA MET A 161 -0.13 -4.38 -13.81
C MET A 161 -0.10 -5.90 -14.00
N ILE A 162 0.48 -6.64 -13.06
CA ILE A 162 0.53 -8.10 -13.12
C ILE A 162 -0.88 -8.70 -13.03
N MET A 163 -1.69 -8.26 -12.07
CA MET A 163 -3.04 -8.79 -11.91
C MET A 163 -3.95 -8.52 -13.11
N VAL A 164 -3.80 -7.35 -13.74
CA VAL A 164 -4.68 -6.92 -14.83
C VAL A 164 -4.24 -7.49 -16.19
N PHE A 165 -2.93 -7.47 -16.48
CA PHE A 165 -2.44 -7.77 -17.83
C PHE A 165 -1.82 -9.16 -17.97
N ASP A 166 -1.06 -9.63 -16.98
CA ASP A 166 -0.43 -10.95 -17.04
C ASP A 166 -0.22 -11.58 -15.66
N PRO A 167 -1.23 -12.25 -15.11
CA PRO A 167 -1.17 -12.87 -13.78
C PRO A 167 -0.20 -14.06 -13.68
N GLN A 168 0.47 -14.46 -14.78
CA GLN A 168 1.50 -15.49 -14.76
C GLN A 168 2.88 -14.93 -14.38
N ILE A 169 3.05 -13.62 -14.36
CA ILE A 169 4.29 -12.99 -13.91
C ILE A 169 4.39 -13.14 -12.38
N MET A 170 5.47 -13.79 -11.93
CA MET A 170 5.75 -13.88 -10.50
C MET A 170 6.10 -12.51 -9.93
N PHE A 171 5.36 -12.05 -8.93
CA PHE A 171 5.60 -10.78 -8.29
C PHE A 171 6.85 -10.82 -7.39
N ASN A 172 7.75 -9.90 -7.61
CA ASN A 172 8.86 -9.51 -6.74
C ASN A 172 9.36 -8.11 -7.16
N ASP A 173 10.35 -7.57 -6.50
CA ASP A 173 10.88 -6.21 -6.70
C ASP A 173 11.93 -6.08 -7.82
N GLY A 174 12.18 -7.15 -8.58
CA GLY A 174 13.17 -7.15 -9.68
C GLY A 174 12.92 -6.09 -10.77
N PHE A 175 11.71 -5.60 -10.91
CA PHE A 175 11.34 -4.59 -11.90
C PHE A 175 11.46 -3.13 -11.40
N TYR A 176 11.79 -2.88 -10.13
CA TYR A 176 11.73 -1.53 -9.53
C TYR A 176 12.60 -0.49 -10.24
N ASP A 177 13.72 -0.89 -10.80
CA ASP A 177 14.60 0.01 -11.56
C ASP A 177 14.09 0.34 -12.98
N LEU A 178 13.02 -0.35 -13.45
CA LEU A 178 12.30 0.01 -14.65
C LEU A 178 11.29 1.15 -14.43
N MET A 179 11.09 1.58 -13.19
CA MET A 179 10.14 2.63 -12.83
C MET A 179 10.85 3.82 -12.18
N GLU A 180 10.54 5.01 -12.65
CA GLU A 180 10.89 6.27 -12.02
C GLU A 180 9.63 6.93 -11.49
N VAL A 181 9.63 7.32 -10.22
CA VAL A 181 8.46 7.92 -9.56
C VAL A 181 8.83 9.28 -9.00
N ARG A 182 8.03 10.29 -9.30
CA ARG A 182 8.22 11.66 -8.85
C ARG A 182 7.02 12.09 -8.04
N ILE A 183 7.21 12.31 -6.74
CA ILE A 183 6.15 12.74 -5.81
C ILE A 183 6.59 14.05 -5.17
N PRO A 184 5.94 15.19 -5.49
CA PRO A 184 6.30 16.48 -4.92
C PRO A 184 6.04 16.53 -3.41
N GLU A 185 6.98 17.12 -2.66
CA GLU A 185 6.84 17.30 -1.22
C GLU A 185 5.79 18.35 -0.86
N GLY A 186 5.13 18.15 0.28
CA GLY A 186 4.07 19.03 0.77
C GLY A 186 2.72 18.81 0.09
N THR A 187 2.61 17.76 -0.75
CA THR A 187 1.36 17.31 -1.34
C THR A 187 0.67 16.28 -0.46
N LEU A 188 -0.59 15.97 -0.80
CA LEU A 188 -1.39 14.92 -0.16
C LEU A 188 -0.67 13.55 -0.12
N LEU A 189 0.19 13.26 -1.12
CA LEU A 189 0.90 11.99 -1.26
C LEU A 189 2.33 12.00 -0.68
N LYS A 190 2.85 13.16 -0.32
CA LYS A 190 4.16 13.30 0.35
C LYS A 190 4.09 14.46 1.36
N PRO A 191 3.24 14.35 2.37
CA PRO A 191 3.02 15.41 3.34
C PRO A 191 4.28 15.61 4.20
N ARG A 192 4.43 16.84 4.69
CA ARG A 192 5.46 17.20 5.67
C ARG A 192 4.93 16.99 7.08
N GLU A 193 5.82 16.55 7.97
CA GLU A 193 5.48 16.48 9.40
C GLU A 193 5.00 17.87 9.93
N PRO A 194 4.08 17.85 10.88
CA PRO A 194 3.48 16.75 11.63
C PRO A 194 2.14 16.22 11.07
N ALA A 195 1.93 16.22 9.75
CA ALA A 195 0.66 15.84 9.13
C ALA A 195 0.11 14.49 9.64
N ALA A 196 -1.18 14.45 9.90
CA ALA A 196 -1.91 13.22 10.27
C ALA A 196 -2.11 12.30 9.06
N LEU A 197 -2.14 10.98 9.28
CA LEU A 197 -2.08 9.93 8.24
C LEU A 197 -3.10 8.79 8.42
N SER A 198 -3.91 8.79 9.48
CA SER A 198 -4.72 7.63 9.86
C SER A 198 -5.79 7.23 8.84
N CYS A 199 -6.29 8.16 8.03
CA CYS A 199 -7.26 7.92 6.97
C CYS A 199 -6.62 7.84 5.56
N ARG A 200 -5.35 7.49 5.47
CA ARG A 200 -4.59 7.38 4.21
C ARG A 200 -5.20 6.44 3.16
N THR A 201 -6.10 5.54 3.55
CA THR A 201 -6.75 4.58 2.66
C THR A 201 -7.59 5.26 1.58
N HIS A 202 -8.15 6.44 1.84
CA HIS A 202 -8.85 7.23 0.84
C HIS A 202 -7.92 7.64 -0.32
N ALA A 203 -6.72 8.13 0.00
CA ALA A 203 -5.73 8.47 -1.02
C ALA A 203 -5.22 7.21 -1.74
N LEU A 204 -5.03 6.10 -1.03
CA LEU A 204 -4.61 4.83 -1.62
C LEU A 204 -5.63 4.32 -2.65
N GLY A 205 -6.92 4.32 -2.32
CA GLY A 205 -7.98 3.94 -3.24
C GLY A 205 -7.97 4.78 -4.51
N ARG A 206 -7.87 6.11 -4.38
CA ARG A 206 -7.77 7.01 -5.54
C ARG A 206 -6.53 6.75 -6.40
N ILE A 207 -5.40 6.33 -5.82
CA ILE A 207 -4.20 5.98 -6.60
C ILE A 207 -4.47 4.79 -7.52
N PHE A 208 -5.22 3.78 -7.07
CA PHE A 208 -5.60 2.65 -7.93
C PHE A 208 -6.51 3.09 -9.08
N ASP A 209 -7.49 3.97 -8.84
CA ASP A 209 -8.33 4.52 -9.91
C ASP A 209 -7.52 5.35 -10.90
N VAL A 210 -6.57 6.16 -10.40
CA VAL A 210 -5.66 6.94 -11.26
C VAL A 210 -4.78 6.02 -12.11
N LEU A 211 -4.26 4.92 -11.55
CA LEU A 211 -3.49 3.92 -12.30
C LEU A 211 -4.36 3.22 -13.35
N GLY A 212 -5.57 2.79 -12.98
CA GLY A 212 -6.53 2.19 -13.89
C GLY A 212 -6.86 3.12 -15.06
N GLY A 213 -7.15 4.39 -14.76
CA GLY A 213 -7.45 5.40 -15.77
C GLY A 213 -6.26 5.69 -16.69
N LEU A 214 -5.02 5.70 -16.19
CA LEU A 214 -3.81 5.88 -17.00
C LEU A 214 -3.56 4.70 -17.93
N LEU A 215 -3.58 3.48 -17.40
CA LEU A 215 -3.31 2.26 -18.18
C LEU A 215 -4.43 1.98 -19.19
N GLY A 216 -5.69 2.22 -18.82
CA GLY A 216 -6.83 2.05 -19.69
C GLY A 216 -6.91 3.04 -20.87
N GLN A 217 -6.19 4.17 -20.83
CA GLN A 217 -6.06 5.03 -22.01
C GLN A 217 -5.25 4.36 -23.14
N GLY A 218 -4.37 3.43 -22.78
CA GLY A 218 -3.59 2.65 -23.76
C GLY A 218 -4.35 1.45 -24.30
N ASP A 219 -5.21 0.86 -23.47
CA ASP A 219 -6.03 -0.31 -23.83
C ASP A 219 -7.43 -0.18 -23.21
N PRO A 220 -8.40 0.36 -23.95
CA PRO A 220 -9.77 0.56 -23.44
C PRO A 220 -10.50 -0.72 -23.02
N ASP A 221 -10.09 -1.88 -23.50
CA ASP A 221 -10.71 -3.16 -23.12
C ASP A 221 -10.39 -3.54 -21.66
N PHE A 222 -9.32 -2.97 -21.09
CA PHE A 222 -8.95 -3.11 -19.68
C PHE A 222 -9.45 -1.96 -18.80
N LEU A 223 -10.02 -0.92 -19.40
CA LEU A 223 -10.56 0.20 -18.63
C LEU A 223 -11.81 -0.23 -17.88
N ALA A 224 -11.72 -0.35 -16.57
CA ALA A 224 -12.87 -0.45 -15.70
C ALA A 224 -13.49 0.93 -15.46
N GLY A 225 -14.78 0.98 -15.14
CA GLY A 225 -15.40 2.19 -14.59
C GLY A 225 -14.74 2.61 -13.29
N ALA A 226 -15.11 3.77 -12.75
CA ALA A 226 -14.62 4.20 -11.44
C ALA A 226 -14.99 3.18 -10.36
N GLY A 227 -14.00 2.75 -9.59
CA GLY A 227 -14.17 1.78 -8.52
C GLY A 227 -14.86 2.39 -7.29
N PHE A 228 -15.19 1.52 -6.35
CA PHE A 228 -15.64 1.95 -5.04
C PHE A 228 -14.55 2.75 -4.29
N SER A 229 -13.31 2.54 -4.57
CA SER A 229 -12.07 3.25 -4.17
C SER A 229 -12.07 3.87 -2.77
N ASP A 230 -12.90 3.36 -1.91
CA ASP A 230 -13.04 3.73 -0.52
C ASP A 230 -13.24 2.47 0.31
N SER A 231 -12.98 2.56 1.58
CA SER A 231 -13.21 1.47 2.55
C SER A 231 -13.91 2.10 3.75
N PRO A 232 -15.24 2.17 3.77
CA PRO A 232 -15.92 2.70 4.93
C PRO A 232 -15.58 1.86 6.15
N HIS A 233 -15.07 2.54 7.17
CA HIS A 233 -14.60 1.94 8.39
C HIS A 233 -15.63 2.16 9.48
N PHE A 234 -16.20 1.08 9.97
CA PHE A 234 -17.12 1.11 11.10
C PHE A 234 -16.35 0.73 12.37
N MET A 235 -16.11 1.71 13.22
CA MET A 235 -15.49 1.48 14.52
C MET A 235 -16.50 1.79 15.62
N TYR A 236 -16.76 0.82 16.48
CA TYR A 236 -17.59 1.02 17.66
C TYR A 236 -16.97 0.30 18.84
N SER A 237 -17.08 0.93 19.99
CA SER A 237 -16.52 0.43 21.23
C SER A 237 -17.50 0.64 22.38
N GLY A 238 -17.33 -0.12 23.43
CA GLY A 238 -18.18 -0.06 24.62
C GLY A 238 -17.63 -0.93 25.75
N TYR A 239 -18.47 -1.17 26.73
CA TYR A 239 -18.18 -2.11 27.80
C TYR A 239 -19.14 -3.30 27.70
N ASP A 240 -18.60 -4.50 27.87
CA ASP A 240 -19.40 -5.72 27.91
C ASP A 240 -20.15 -5.83 29.25
N LYS A 241 -20.93 -6.93 29.41
CA LYS A 241 -21.68 -7.20 30.62
C LYS A 241 -20.82 -7.40 31.90
N ASN A 242 -19.52 -7.63 31.75
CA ASN A 242 -18.57 -7.80 32.81
C ASN A 242 -17.82 -6.49 33.15
N GLY A 243 -18.11 -5.40 32.40
CA GLY A 243 -17.41 -4.13 32.52
C GLY A 243 -16.06 -4.10 31.77
N GLU A 244 -15.76 -5.08 30.93
CA GLU A 244 -14.56 -5.09 30.10
C GLU A 244 -14.77 -4.27 28.84
N TRP A 245 -13.81 -3.41 28.53
CA TRP A 245 -13.86 -2.59 27.31
C TRP A 245 -13.60 -3.43 26.06
N TYR A 246 -14.41 -3.24 25.05
CA TYR A 246 -14.22 -3.85 23.73
C TYR A 246 -14.24 -2.81 22.62
N GLN A 247 -13.60 -3.14 21.52
CA GLN A 247 -13.68 -2.42 20.25
C GLN A 247 -13.92 -3.41 19.13
N LEU A 248 -14.88 -3.07 18.28
CA LEU A 248 -15.12 -3.77 17.04
C LEU A 248 -14.77 -2.85 15.88
N TYR A 249 -14.12 -3.42 14.89
CA TYR A 249 -13.69 -2.74 13.69
C TYR A 249 -14.13 -3.55 12.48
N SER A 250 -14.91 -2.94 11.61
CA SER A 250 -15.40 -3.56 10.40
C SER A 250 -15.07 -2.68 9.20
N ILE A 251 -14.56 -3.30 8.16
CA ILE A 251 -14.26 -2.63 6.88
C ILE A 251 -15.33 -3.03 5.89
N GLY A 252 -15.99 -2.04 5.29
CA GLY A 252 -16.92 -2.25 4.19
C GLY A 252 -16.18 -2.26 2.86
N PHE A 253 -16.70 -3.05 1.92
CA PHE A 253 -16.21 -3.11 0.55
C PHE A 253 -17.38 -2.90 -0.41
N GLY A 254 -17.11 -2.22 -1.53
CA GLY A 254 -18.06 -2.10 -2.64
C GLY A 254 -17.87 -3.20 -3.68
N GLY A 255 -18.64 -3.12 -4.76
CA GLY A 255 -18.45 -3.96 -5.94
C GLY A 255 -17.25 -3.52 -6.77
N ILE A 256 -16.69 -4.43 -7.55
CA ILE A 256 -15.72 -4.10 -8.58
C ILE A 256 -16.48 -3.47 -9.76
N PRO A 257 -15.98 -2.38 -10.36
CA PRO A 257 -16.66 -1.70 -11.45
C PRO A 257 -16.73 -2.56 -12.71
N GLY A 258 -17.77 -2.31 -13.51
CA GLY A 258 -17.92 -2.93 -14.82
C GLY A 258 -16.81 -2.50 -15.78
N LYS A 259 -16.58 -3.33 -16.79
CA LYS A 259 -15.64 -3.11 -17.88
C LYS A 259 -16.33 -3.40 -19.24
N PRO A 260 -15.77 -2.99 -20.37
CA PRO A 260 -16.41 -3.19 -21.67
C PRO A 260 -16.84 -4.64 -21.96
N SER A 261 -16.14 -5.62 -21.38
CA SER A 261 -16.41 -7.05 -21.58
C SER A 261 -17.43 -7.66 -20.60
N GLY A 262 -17.97 -6.91 -19.63
CA GLY A 262 -18.97 -7.40 -18.68
C GLY A 262 -19.03 -6.64 -17.35
N ASP A 263 -19.97 -7.04 -16.52
CA ASP A 263 -20.15 -6.50 -15.18
C ASP A 263 -19.02 -6.94 -14.24
N GLY A 264 -18.70 -6.11 -13.27
CA GLY A 264 -17.80 -6.47 -12.19
C GLY A 264 -18.50 -7.34 -11.12
N PRO A 265 -17.76 -8.18 -10.38
CA PRO A 265 -18.34 -8.95 -9.29
C PRO A 265 -18.72 -8.08 -8.10
N ASP A 266 -19.81 -8.49 -7.42
CA ASP A 266 -20.29 -7.83 -6.22
C ASP A 266 -19.44 -8.17 -4.98
N GLY A 267 -19.27 -7.20 -4.08
CA GLY A 267 -18.75 -7.43 -2.74
C GLY A 267 -17.30 -7.95 -2.67
N HIS A 268 -16.51 -7.75 -3.71
CA HIS A 268 -15.09 -8.10 -3.69
C HIS A 268 -14.23 -6.92 -3.19
N SER A 269 -13.27 -7.24 -2.34
CA SER A 269 -12.14 -6.37 -2.03
C SER A 269 -11.18 -6.35 -3.22
N LEU A 270 -10.69 -5.19 -3.57
CA LEU A 270 -9.57 -5.04 -4.52
C LEU A 270 -8.29 -5.66 -3.94
#